data_6bccad7af3231b8b0b23815d308653a3
#
_entry.id   6bccad7af3231b8b0b23815d308653a3
#
_cell.length_a   1.000
_cell.length_b   1.000
_cell.length_c   1.000
_cell.angle_alpha   90.00
_cell.angle_beta   90.00
_cell.angle_gamma   90.00
#
_symmetry.space_group_name_H-M   'P 1'
#
loop_
_entity.id
_entity.type
_entity.pdbx_description
1 polymer ?
#
loop_
_entity_poly.entity_id
_entity_poly.type
_entity_poly.pdbx_seq_one_letter_code
_entity_poly.pdbx_strand_id
1 'polypeptide(L)'
;MAERGDGVGPSGIRVNAIAPGLIKTDFAKALWEDPVRLKRAEDKTPLRRIGDPVDIAGLAVFLSTPASAYITGQVIVADGGETIC
;
A
#
# COMPACT_ATOMS: atom_id res chain seq x y z
N MET A 1 4.22 -12.37 7.62
CA MET A 1 3.35 -12.54 7.82
C MET A 1 2.80 -13.02 8.83
N ALA A 2 2.05 -13.19 8.87
CA ALA A 2 1.46 -13.34 9.80
C ALA A 2 1.38 -14.58 10.33
N GLU A 3 1.69 -14.85 11.14
CA GLU A 3 1.52 -15.77 11.82
C GLU A 3 0.34 -15.86 12.22
N ARG A 4 -0.43 -16.33 12.07
CA ARG A 4 -1.59 -16.39 12.43
C ARG A 4 -1.96 -15.53 13.42
N GLY A 5 -2.71 -14.91 13.68
CA GLY A 5 -3.12 -14.08 14.71
C GLY A 5 -3.56 -14.79 15.97
N ASP A 6 -3.22 -16.04 16.06
CA ASP A 6 -3.61 -16.78 17.26
C ASP A 6 -3.13 -16.15 18.53
N GLY A 7 -1.93 -15.56 18.52
CA GLY A 7 -1.36 -14.99 19.71
C GLY A 7 -1.92 -13.62 20.05
N VAL A 8 -2.44 -12.87 19.07
CA VAL A 8 -2.91 -11.50 19.28
C VAL A 8 -4.40 -11.33 19.03
N GLY A 9 -4.98 -12.17 18.17
CA GLY A 9 -6.38 -12.07 17.83
C GLY A 9 -7.33 -12.10 19.02
N PRO A 10 -7.16 -13.05 19.95
CA PRO A 10 -8.05 -13.14 21.11
C PRO A 10 -8.03 -11.92 22.01
N SER A 11 -6.95 -11.12 21.98
CA SER A 11 -6.90 -9.90 22.78
C SER A 11 -7.39 -8.69 22.00
N GLY A 12 -7.94 -8.89 20.80
CA GLY A 12 -8.49 -7.79 20.03
C GLY A 12 -7.47 -7.00 19.24
N ILE A 13 -6.25 -7.50 19.11
CA ILE A 13 -5.20 -6.81 18.37
C ILE A 13 -5.16 -7.39 16.97
N ARG A 14 -5.18 -6.53 15.95
CA ARG A 14 -5.04 -6.93 14.56
C ARG A 14 -3.72 -6.42 14.02
N VAL A 15 -3.09 -7.20 13.16
CA VAL A 15 -1.82 -6.84 12.55
C VAL A 15 -1.94 -7.05 11.05
N ASN A 16 -1.75 -5.98 10.30
CA ASN A 16 -1.74 -6.03 8.84
C ASN A 16 -0.56 -5.22 8.33
N ALA A 17 -0.20 -5.45 7.09
CA ALA A 17 0.88 -4.72 6.44
C ALA A 17 0.38 -4.11 5.14
N ILE A 18 0.96 -3.00 4.74
CA ILE A 18 0.68 -2.36 3.46
C ILE A 18 1.94 -2.46 2.62
N ALA A 19 1.80 -2.93 1.39
CA ALA A 19 2.90 -2.98 0.43
C ALA A 19 2.59 -1.95 -0.68
N PRO A 20 3.11 -0.72 -0.57
CA PRO A 20 2.83 0.31 -1.57
C PRO A 20 3.71 0.14 -2.81
N GLY A 21 3.24 0.66 -3.93
CA GLY A 21 4.07 0.83 -5.11
C GLY A 21 4.87 2.11 -5.01
N LEU A 22 5.19 2.71 -6.17
CA LEU A 22 5.90 4.00 -6.17
C LEU A 22 4.93 5.10 -5.77
N ILE A 23 5.27 5.82 -4.72
CA ILE A 23 4.45 6.89 -4.17
C ILE A 23 5.20 8.21 -4.32
N LYS A 24 4.50 9.28 -4.67
CA LYS A 24 5.08 10.58 -4.89
C LYS A 24 5.43 11.22 -3.56
N THR A 25 6.56 10.85 -3.00
CA THR A 25 7.08 11.36 -1.73
C THR A 25 8.37 12.09 -1.98
N ASP A 26 8.80 12.92 -1.03
CA ASP A 26 10.09 13.60 -1.13
C ASP A 26 11.22 12.59 -1.19
N PHE A 27 11.10 11.48 -0.50
CA PHE A 27 12.12 10.43 -0.52
C PHE A 27 12.31 9.86 -1.94
N ALA A 28 11.24 9.75 -2.71
CA ALA A 28 11.29 9.19 -4.05
C ALA A 28 11.43 10.28 -5.13
N LYS A 29 11.74 11.52 -4.74
CA LYS A 29 11.71 12.66 -5.64
C LYS A 29 12.56 12.49 -6.88
N ALA A 30 13.72 11.86 -6.75
CA ALA A 30 14.61 11.65 -7.89
C ALA A 30 13.96 10.80 -8.98
N LEU A 31 12.97 9.98 -8.62
CA LEU A 31 12.28 9.12 -9.57
C LEU A 31 11.13 9.82 -10.26
N TRP A 32 10.35 10.64 -9.54
CA TRP A 32 9.17 11.21 -10.16
C TRP A 32 9.39 12.63 -10.72
N GLU A 33 10.50 13.28 -10.37
CA GLU A 33 10.82 14.56 -11.00
C GLU A 33 11.43 14.39 -12.37
N ASP A 34 12.03 13.25 -12.68
CA ASP A 34 12.62 12.99 -13.98
C ASP A 34 11.50 12.52 -14.92
N PRO A 35 11.18 13.27 -15.98
CA PRO A 35 10.07 12.90 -16.86
C PRO A 35 10.21 11.52 -17.48
N VAL A 36 11.43 11.09 -17.78
CA VAL A 36 11.65 9.78 -18.38
C VAL A 36 11.38 8.67 -17.37
N ARG A 37 11.88 8.83 -16.15
CA ARG A 37 11.66 7.84 -15.11
C ARG A 37 10.20 7.78 -14.69
N LEU A 38 9.55 8.94 -14.59
CA LEU A 38 8.14 9.00 -14.24
C LEU A 38 7.28 8.29 -15.29
N LYS A 39 7.55 8.58 -16.57
CA LYS A 39 6.80 7.93 -17.64
C LYS A 39 6.97 6.42 -17.60
N ARG A 40 8.19 5.96 -17.35
CA ARG A 40 8.46 4.54 -17.26
C ARG A 40 7.70 3.89 -16.12
N ALA A 41 7.62 4.57 -14.98
CA ALA A 41 6.89 4.06 -13.83
C ALA A 41 5.39 4.02 -14.11
N GLU A 42 4.86 5.09 -14.74
CA GLU A 42 3.44 5.13 -15.08
C GLU A 42 3.07 4.02 -16.06
N ASP A 43 3.95 3.74 -17.02
CA ASP A 43 3.67 2.70 -18.01
C ASP A 43 3.64 1.30 -17.42
N LYS A 44 4.25 1.10 -16.27
CA LYS A 44 4.27 -0.21 -15.62
C LYS A 44 3.01 -0.51 -14.83
N THR A 45 2.15 0.46 -14.60
CA THR A 45 0.96 0.25 -13.79
C THR A 45 -0.29 0.28 -14.66
N PRO A 46 -1.24 -0.63 -14.43
CA PRO A 46 -2.54 -0.57 -15.09
C PRO A 46 -3.26 0.74 -14.88
N LEU A 47 -3.11 1.39 -13.73
CA LEU A 47 -3.75 2.67 -13.47
C LEU A 47 -3.01 3.84 -14.12
N ARG A 48 -1.84 3.59 -14.70
CA ARG A 48 -1.08 4.58 -15.47
C ARG A 48 -0.72 5.82 -14.67
N ARG A 49 -0.45 5.65 -13.39
CA ARG A 49 0.03 6.75 -12.55
C ARG A 49 0.79 6.18 -11.36
N ILE A 50 1.65 6.99 -10.77
CA ILE A 50 2.23 6.64 -9.48
C ILE A 50 1.22 7.05 -8.41
N GLY A 51 1.38 6.53 -7.21
CA GLY A 51 0.46 6.83 -6.13
C GLY A 51 0.77 8.16 -5.46
N ASP A 52 -0.23 8.73 -4.82
CA ASP A 52 -0.05 9.88 -3.94
C ASP A 52 -0.07 9.39 -2.50
N PRO A 53 0.54 10.12 -1.56
CA PRO A 53 0.50 9.71 -0.15
C PRO A 53 -0.91 9.46 0.36
N VAL A 54 -1.90 10.19 -0.15
CA VAL A 54 -3.28 10.01 0.30
C VAL A 54 -3.81 8.63 -0.07
N ASP A 55 -3.30 8.01 -1.13
CA ASP A 55 -3.71 6.66 -1.51
C ASP A 55 -3.35 5.65 -0.44
N ILE A 56 -2.22 5.86 0.24
CA ILE A 56 -1.79 4.97 1.32
C ILE A 56 -2.43 5.37 2.64
N ALA A 57 -2.58 6.67 2.87
CA ALA A 57 -3.17 7.16 4.12
C ALA A 57 -4.61 6.69 4.27
N GLY A 58 -5.39 6.67 3.19
CA GLY A 58 -6.76 6.19 3.24
C GLY A 58 -6.83 4.72 3.64
N LEU A 59 -5.93 3.91 3.11
CA LEU A 59 -5.88 2.50 3.47
C LEU A 59 -5.47 2.32 4.93
N ALA A 60 -4.47 3.08 5.39
CA ALA A 60 -4.04 3.01 6.78
C ALA A 60 -5.16 3.38 7.75
N VAL A 61 -5.92 4.42 7.42
CA VAL A 61 -7.07 4.83 8.23
C VAL A 61 -8.11 3.72 8.26
N PHE A 62 -8.44 3.16 7.10
CA PHE A 62 -9.42 2.07 7.03
C PHE A 62 -8.99 0.89 7.89
N LEU A 63 -7.73 0.48 7.81
CA LEU A 63 -7.23 -0.65 8.57
C LEU A 63 -7.17 -0.37 10.07
N SER A 64 -7.20 0.91 10.47
CA SER A 64 -7.16 1.30 11.87
C SER A 64 -8.55 1.48 12.48
N THR A 65 -9.61 1.26 11.71
CA THR A 65 -10.97 1.52 12.17
C THR A 65 -11.75 0.22 12.31
N PRO A 66 -12.88 0.25 13.02
CA PRO A 66 -13.76 -0.94 13.13
C PRO A 66 -14.31 -1.40 11.79
N ALA A 67 -14.26 -0.56 10.74
CA ALA A 67 -14.74 -0.98 9.43
C ALA A 67 -13.92 -2.16 8.87
N SER A 68 -12.70 -2.34 9.34
CA SER A 68 -11.86 -3.47 8.93
C SER A 68 -11.71 -4.51 10.05
N ALA A 69 -12.70 -4.60 10.92
CA ALA A 69 -12.59 -5.44 12.13
C ALA A 69 -12.34 -6.92 11.83
N TYR A 70 -12.74 -7.40 10.67
CA TYR A 70 -12.58 -8.81 10.33
C TYR A 70 -11.34 -9.06 9.47
N ILE A 71 -10.41 -8.09 9.39
CA ILE A 71 -9.19 -8.19 8.60
C ILE A 71 -7.99 -8.21 9.53
N THR A 72 -7.22 -9.28 9.48
CA THR A 72 -5.95 -9.37 10.20
C THR A 72 -5.06 -10.36 9.48
N GLY A 73 -3.75 -10.22 9.65
CA GLY A 73 -2.78 -11.12 9.06
C GLY A 73 -2.58 -10.91 7.57
N GLN A 74 -2.99 -9.77 7.01
CA GLN A 74 -2.95 -9.56 5.58
C GLN A 74 -1.86 -8.59 5.18
N VAL A 75 -1.32 -8.82 3.98
CA VAL A 75 -0.47 -7.84 3.30
C VAL A 75 -1.31 -7.29 2.15
N ILE A 76 -1.63 -6.01 2.22
CA ILE A 76 -2.49 -5.38 1.21
C ILE A 76 -1.63 -4.56 0.28
N VAL A 77 -1.66 -4.91 -1.00
CA VAL A 77 -0.84 -4.26 -2.01
C VAL A 77 -1.61 -3.06 -2.59
N ALA A 78 -0.97 -1.90 -2.59
CA ALA A 78 -1.55 -0.67 -3.13
C ALA A 78 -0.54 -0.08 -4.11
N ASP A 79 -0.49 -0.63 -5.32
CA ASP A 79 0.54 -0.31 -6.30
C ASP A 79 -0.02 0.00 -7.70
N GLY A 80 -1.29 0.32 -7.79
CA GLY A 80 -1.90 0.63 -9.09
C GLY A 80 -1.99 -0.58 -10.00
N GLY A 81 -1.81 -1.79 -9.46
CA GLY A 81 -1.90 -3.04 -10.20
C GLY A 81 -0.58 -3.54 -10.75
N GLU A 82 0.53 -2.90 -10.42
CA GLU A 82 1.83 -3.25 -11.00
C GLU A 82 2.20 -4.72 -10.78
N THR A 83 1.91 -5.27 -9.61
CA THR A 83 2.35 -6.63 -9.29
C THR A 83 1.57 -7.73 -10.00
N ILE A 84 0.44 -7.41 -10.60
CA ILE A 84 -0.34 -8.43 -11.32
C ILE A 84 -0.09 -8.37 -12.82
N CYS A 85 0.79 -7.48 -13.26
CA CYS A 85 1.16 -7.33 -14.67
C CYS A 85 2.65 -7.66 -14.92
#